data_a13adf10095c74f1da25f43009048cd0
#
_entry.id   a13adf10095c74f1da25f43009048cd0
#
_cell.length_a   1.000
_cell.length_b   1.000
_cell.length_c   1.000
_cell.angle_alpha   90.00
_cell.angle_beta   90.00
_cell.angle_gamma   90.00
#
_symmetry.space_group_name_H-M   'P 1'
#
loop_
_entity.id
_entity.type
_entity.pdbx_description
1 polymer ?
#
loop_
_entity_poly.entity_id
_entity_poly.type
_entity_poly.pdbx_seq_one_letter_code
_entity_poly.pdbx_strand_id
1 'polypeptide(L)'
;TAVLLGYGFYFTSSGVRLRIAPKAWLRAKARIRALTSRRWSVSMDYRVRRLNQYVRGWMGYFRLAHTPRKFSDLDEWYRRRLRQIRWKEWKRPRTRVANLRALGVRADLAWQWGMSSRGYWRIAKSPILHRALPTSYWQERGVVFFHPAWARFRTT
;
A
#
# COMPACT_ATOMS: atom_id res chain seq x y z
N THR A 1 11.23 -18.28 19.77
CA THR A 1 11.08 -18.64 18.37
C THR A 1 12.40 -18.40 17.64
N ALA A 2 12.90 -19.41 16.93
CA ALA A 2 14.13 -19.28 16.17
C ALA A 2 13.94 -18.33 14.98
N VAL A 3 14.91 -17.46 14.76
CA VAL A 3 14.92 -16.50 13.63
C VAL A 3 16.24 -16.67 12.88
N LEU A 4 16.15 -16.83 11.55
CA LEU A 4 17.32 -16.96 10.70
C LEU A 4 17.14 -16.11 9.45
N LEU A 5 18.06 -15.16 9.23
CA LEU A 5 18.06 -14.28 8.05
C LEU A 5 16.72 -13.53 7.84
N GLY A 6 16.07 -13.14 8.92
CA GLY A 6 14.79 -12.43 8.86
C GLY A 6 13.55 -13.33 8.79
N TYR A 7 13.74 -14.64 8.65
CA TYR A 7 12.66 -15.63 8.70
C TYR A 7 12.50 -16.19 10.11
N GLY A 8 11.26 -16.44 10.49
CA GLY A 8 10.91 -17.25 11.65
C GLY A 8 10.33 -18.58 11.21
N PHE A 9 10.21 -19.51 12.15
CA PHE A 9 9.68 -20.85 11.88
C PHE A 9 8.42 -21.06 12.71
N TYR A 10 7.44 -21.77 12.13
CA TYR A 10 6.27 -22.23 12.87
C TYR A 10 5.88 -23.62 12.39
N PHE A 11 5.19 -24.36 13.27
CA PHE A 11 4.83 -25.75 13.02
C PHE A 11 3.34 -25.83 12.67
N THR A 12 3.03 -26.62 11.64
CA THR A 12 1.67 -26.95 11.24
C THR A 12 1.50 -28.46 11.18
N SER A 13 0.27 -28.93 11.02
CA SER A 13 -0.02 -30.37 10.83
C SER A 13 0.69 -30.95 9.61
N SER A 14 1.04 -30.13 8.63
CA SER A 14 1.72 -30.54 7.39
C SER A 14 3.23 -30.32 7.44
N GLY A 15 3.79 -29.89 8.58
CA GLY A 15 5.23 -29.70 8.75
C GLY A 15 5.62 -28.30 9.18
N VAL A 16 6.89 -27.96 8.99
CA VAL A 16 7.44 -26.65 9.34
C VAL A 16 7.21 -25.65 8.20
N ARG A 17 6.76 -24.44 8.55
CA ARG A 17 6.61 -23.36 7.60
C ARG A 17 7.41 -22.14 8.04
N LEU A 18 7.77 -21.31 7.06
CA LEU A 18 8.50 -20.07 7.30
C LEU A 18 7.52 -18.91 7.45
N ARG A 19 7.84 -18.02 8.37
CA ARG A 19 7.19 -16.74 8.53
C ARG A 19 8.25 -15.64 8.54
N ILE A 20 7.82 -14.40 8.39
CA ILE A 20 8.71 -13.26 8.42
C ILE A 20 8.87 -12.81 9.87
N ALA A 21 10.11 -12.62 10.32
CA ALA A 21 10.38 -12.17 11.67
C ALA A 21 9.81 -10.78 11.93
N PRO A 22 9.34 -10.46 13.16
CA PRO A 22 8.75 -9.16 13.46
C PRO A 22 9.63 -7.96 13.08
N LYS A 23 10.93 -8.05 13.29
CA LYS A 23 11.87 -6.98 12.90
C LYS A 23 11.87 -6.70 11.40
N ALA A 24 11.74 -7.75 10.58
CA ALA A 24 11.68 -7.60 9.12
C ALA A 24 10.39 -6.89 8.69
N TRP A 25 9.25 -7.20 9.31
CA TRP A 25 8.00 -6.47 9.09
C TRP A 25 8.13 -4.99 9.44
N LEU A 26 8.75 -4.69 10.58
CA LEU A 26 8.95 -3.31 11.03
C LEU A 26 9.84 -2.54 10.05
N ARG A 27 10.89 -3.17 9.54
CA ARG A 27 11.77 -2.55 8.53
C ARG A 27 11.03 -2.29 7.23
N ALA A 28 10.20 -3.24 6.78
CA ALA A 28 9.38 -3.06 5.58
C ALA A 28 8.43 -1.88 5.74
N LYS A 29 7.72 -1.80 6.85
CA LYS A 29 6.82 -0.68 7.15
C LYS A 29 7.57 0.65 7.21
N ALA A 30 8.73 0.69 7.85
CA ALA A 30 9.54 1.89 7.94
C ALA A 30 9.97 2.37 6.55
N ARG A 31 10.37 1.46 5.67
CA ARG A 31 10.78 1.81 4.31
C ARG A 31 9.61 2.32 3.48
N ILE A 32 8.47 1.64 3.53
CA ILE A 32 7.26 2.09 2.83
C ILE A 32 6.83 3.45 3.36
N ARG A 33 6.90 3.67 4.68
CA ARG A 33 6.58 4.96 5.27
C ARG A 33 7.48 6.07 4.74
N ALA A 34 8.77 5.82 4.61
CA ALA A 34 9.73 6.79 4.06
C ALA A 34 9.43 7.09 2.59
N LEU A 35 9.17 6.06 1.78
CA LEU A 35 8.89 6.20 0.35
C LEU A 35 7.49 6.79 0.07
N THR A 36 6.60 6.79 1.05
CA THR A 36 5.27 7.41 0.97
C THR A 36 5.16 8.63 1.87
N SER A 37 6.27 9.26 2.22
CA SER A 37 6.28 10.48 3.02
C SER A 37 5.68 11.65 2.25
N ARG A 38 4.78 12.39 2.90
CA ARG A 38 4.21 13.61 2.36
C ARG A 38 5.24 14.74 2.21
N ARG A 39 6.37 14.62 2.90
CA ARG A 39 7.46 15.59 2.85
C ARG A 39 8.42 15.35 1.70
N TRP A 40 8.38 14.18 1.10
CA TRP A 40 9.23 13.85 -0.03
C TRP A 40 8.56 14.32 -1.32
N SER A 41 9.05 15.45 -1.85
CA SER A 41 8.47 16.12 -3.01
C SER A 41 9.01 15.54 -4.31
N VAL A 42 8.45 14.42 -4.71
CA VAL A 42 8.77 13.76 -5.99
C VAL A 42 7.49 13.47 -6.74
N SER A 43 7.59 13.25 -8.05
CA SER A 43 6.43 12.87 -8.85
C SER A 43 5.90 11.51 -8.40
N MET A 44 4.61 11.26 -8.62
CA MET A 44 4.02 9.96 -8.31
C MET A 44 4.67 8.85 -9.14
N ASP A 45 4.99 9.10 -10.40
CA ASP A 45 5.65 8.11 -11.26
C ASP A 45 7.01 7.70 -10.71
N TYR A 46 7.82 8.65 -10.28
CA TYR A 46 9.11 8.36 -9.65
C TYR A 46 8.92 7.60 -8.34
N ARG A 47 7.98 8.03 -7.52
CA ARG A 47 7.65 7.38 -6.25
C ARG A 47 7.25 5.93 -6.47
N VAL A 48 6.39 5.66 -7.44
CA VAL A 48 5.94 4.30 -7.78
C VAL A 48 7.11 3.43 -8.23
N ARG A 49 8.01 3.96 -9.04
CA ARG A 49 9.22 3.21 -9.46
C ARG A 49 10.07 2.81 -8.26
N ARG A 50 10.29 3.73 -7.32
CA ARG A 50 11.10 3.43 -6.12
C ARG A 50 10.38 2.44 -5.20
N LEU A 51 9.08 2.59 -5.04
CA LEU A 51 8.27 1.65 -4.26
C LEU A 51 8.30 0.25 -4.87
N ASN A 52 8.10 0.14 -6.17
CA ASN A 52 8.10 -1.14 -6.86
C ASN A 52 9.47 -1.84 -6.77
N GLN A 53 10.53 -1.09 -6.91
CA GLN A 53 11.89 -1.61 -6.75
C GLN A 53 12.07 -2.23 -5.36
N TYR A 54 11.60 -1.53 -4.33
CA TYR A 54 11.67 -2.03 -2.97
C TYR A 54 10.80 -3.27 -2.76
N VAL A 55 9.54 -3.22 -3.17
CA VAL A 55 8.58 -4.32 -2.98
C VAL A 55 9.05 -5.59 -3.70
N ARG A 56 9.52 -5.46 -4.95
CA ARG A 56 10.02 -6.60 -5.71
C ARG A 56 11.26 -7.22 -5.07
N GLY A 57 12.22 -6.39 -4.64
CA GLY A 57 13.43 -6.87 -3.98
C GLY A 57 13.13 -7.57 -2.66
N TRP A 58 12.28 -6.94 -1.84
CA TRP A 58 11.89 -7.50 -0.55
C TRP A 58 11.12 -8.81 -0.71
N MET A 59 10.18 -8.86 -1.65
CA MET A 59 9.41 -10.08 -1.89
C MET A 59 10.26 -11.18 -2.52
N GLY A 60 11.22 -10.83 -3.37
CA GLY A 60 12.17 -11.79 -3.89
C GLY A 60 12.96 -12.47 -2.78
N TYR A 61 13.35 -11.72 -1.76
CA TYR A 61 14.04 -12.24 -0.58
C TYR A 61 13.11 -13.09 0.31
N PHE A 62 11.88 -12.61 0.57
CA PHE A 62 10.95 -13.25 1.50
C PHE A 62 9.89 -14.15 0.84
N ARG A 63 10.12 -14.56 -0.41
CA ARG A 63 9.16 -15.37 -1.19
C ARG A 63 8.80 -16.71 -0.56
N LEU A 64 9.66 -17.24 0.29
CA LEU A 64 9.45 -18.53 0.95
C LEU A 64 8.51 -18.46 2.16
N ALA A 65 8.19 -17.27 2.63
CA ALA A 65 7.26 -17.12 3.74
C ALA A 65 5.85 -17.54 3.34
N HIS A 66 5.14 -18.18 4.26
CA HIS A 66 3.78 -18.65 4.04
C HIS A 66 2.81 -17.90 4.95
N THR A 67 2.64 -16.60 4.69
CA THR A 67 1.83 -15.70 5.51
C THR A 67 0.98 -14.77 4.61
N PRO A 68 0.09 -15.33 3.75
CA PRO A 68 -0.65 -14.51 2.78
C PRO A 68 -1.49 -13.42 3.41
N ARG A 69 -2.12 -13.71 4.55
CA ARG A 69 -2.96 -12.73 5.23
C ARG A 69 -2.16 -11.50 5.69
N LYS A 70 -0.95 -11.70 6.20
CA LYS A 70 -0.09 -10.60 6.62
C LYS A 70 0.34 -9.73 5.45
N PHE A 71 0.58 -10.33 4.28
CA PHE A 71 0.86 -9.56 3.06
C PHE A 71 -0.35 -8.74 2.63
N SER A 72 -1.56 -9.30 2.72
CA SER A 72 -2.79 -8.57 2.43
C SER A 72 -3.01 -7.40 3.40
N ASP A 73 -2.76 -7.60 4.69
CA ASP A 73 -2.88 -6.55 5.69
C ASP A 73 -1.87 -5.43 5.44
N LEU A 74 -0.64 -5.80 5.08
CA LEU A 74 0.39 -4.82 4.71
C LEU A 74 -0.03 -4.01 3.49
N ASP A 75 -0.63 -4.66 2.50
CA ASP A 75 -1.12 -4.01 1.29
C ASP A 75 -2.27 -3.04 1.58
N GLU A 76 -3.17 -3.35 2.49
CA GLU A 76 -4.23 -2.42 2.92
C GLU A 76 -3.64 -1.14 3.49
N TRP A 77 -2.69 -1.29 4.39
CA TRP A 77 -1.98 -0.14 4.97
C TRP A 77 -1.20 0.64 3.92
N TYR A 78 -0.54 -0.06 3.00
CA TYR A 78 0.22 0.55 1.89
C TYR A 78 -0.71 1.38 1.00
N ARG A 79 -1.87 0.85 0.63
CA ARG A 79 -2.86 1.60 -0.17
C ARG A 79 -3.33 2.86 0.54
N ARG A 80 -3.54 2.79 1.84
CA ARG A 80 -3.91 3.97 2.64
C ARG A 80 -2.80 5.03 2.58
N ARG A 81 -1.54 4.61 2.65
CA ARG A 81 -0.39 5.51 2.48
C ARG A 81 -0.41 6.19 1.10
N LEU A 82 -0.67 5.44 0.05
CA LEU A 82 -0.77 5.97 -1.31
C LEU A 82 -1.94 6.95 -1.47
N ARG A 83 -3.10 6.62 -0.92
CA ARG A 83 -4.27 7.51 -0.96
C ARG A 83 -3.99 8.83 -0.26
N GLN A 84 -3.30 8.79 0.87
CA GLN A 84 -2.88 9.98 1.61
C GLN A 84 -2.02 10.91 0.74
N ILE A 85 -1.07 10.35 0.01
CA ILE A 85 -0.19 11.11 -0.89
C ILE A 85 -1.01 11.74 -2.02
N ARG A 86 -1.87 10.97 -2.66
CA ARG A 86 -2.70 11.47 -3.77
C ARG A 86 -3.62 12.59 -3.29
N TRP A 87 -4.20 12.44 -2.12
CA TRP A 87 -5.05 13.48 -1.54
C TRP A 87 -4.28 14.78 -1.29
N LYS A 88 -3.06 14.69 -0.82
CA LYS A 88 -2.19 15.85 -0.66
C LYS A 88 -1.84 16.49 -2.00
N GLU A 89 -1.57 15.69 -3.03
CA GLU A 89 -1.28 16.20 -4.37
C GLU A 89 -2.46 17.00 -4.96
N TRP A 90 -3.67 16.58 -4.66
CA TRP A 90 -4.89 17.32 -5.04
C TRP A 90 -5.12 18.50 -4.10
N LYS A 91 -4.17 19.25 -3.88
CA LYS A 91 -3.93 20.27 -2.87
C LYS A 91 -5.15 21.11 -2.47
N ARG A 92 -5.95 21.57 -3.44
CA ARG A 92 -7.06 22.50 -3.23
C ARG A 92 -8.41 21.78 -3.21
N PRO A 93 -9.39 22.24 -2.39
CA PRO A 93 -10.70 21.62 -2.36
C PRO A 93 -11.36 21.46 -3.73
N ARG A 94 -11.29 22.46 -4.57
CA ARG A 94 -11.85 22.39 -5.93
C ARG A 94 -11.21 21.31 -6.79
N THR A 95 -9.90 21.15 -6.69
CA THR A 95 -9.16 20.09 -7.37
C THR A 95 -9.60 18.71 -6.88
N ARG A 96 -9.78 18.57 -5.57
CA ARG A 96 -10.26 17.32 -4.96
C ARG A 96 -11.65 16.96 -5.44
N VAL A 97 -12.57 17.94 -5.45
CA VAL A 97 -13.95 17.74 -5.98
C VAL A 97 -13.90 17.30 -7.44
N ALA A 98 -13.13 18.01 -8.27
CA ALA A 98 -13.01 17.70 -9.69
C ALA A 98 -12.45 16.28 -9.92
N ASN A 99 -11.41 15.91 -9.19
CA ASN A 99 -10.80 14.57 -9.33
C ASN A 99 -11.72 13.46 -8.82
N LEU A 100 -12.42 13.67 -7.71
CA LEU A 100 -13.42 12.71 -7.23
C LEU A 100 -14.52 12.49 -8.26
N ARG A 101 -15.00 13.58 -8.89
CA ARG A 101 -15.99 13.53 -9.97
C ARG A 101 -15.46 12.74 -11.17
N ALA A 102 -14.24 13.02 -11.59
CA ALA A 102 -13.60 12.32 -12.70
C ALA A 102 -13.44 10.81 -12.43
N LEU A 103 -13.30 10.43 -11.17
CA LEU A 103 -13.17 9.04 -10.74
C LEU A 103 -14.52 8.36 -10.46
N GLY A 104 -15.62 9.02 -10.80
CA GLY A 104 -16.95 8.42 -10.74
C GLY A 104 -17.71 8.67 -9.43
N VAL A 105 -17.20 9.53 -8.56
CA VAL A 105 -17.91 9.89 -7.32
C VAL A 105 -19.06 10.86 -7.65
N ARG A 106 -20.23 10.62 -7.07
CA ARG A 106 -21.42 11.43 -7.26
C ARG A 106 -21.17 12.89 -6.81
N ALA A 107 -21.80 13.84 -7.50
CA ALA A 107 -21.53 15.28 -7.32
C ALA A 107 -21.63 15.76 -5.86
N ASP A 108 -22.70 15.37 -5.16
CA ASP A 108 -22.94 15.76 -3.78
C ASP A 108 -21.88 15.21 -2.83
N LEU A 109 -21.50 13.95 -3.00
CA LEU A 109 -20.45 13.30 -2.20
C LEU A 109 -19.07 13.85 -2.53
N ALA A 110 -18.80 14.12 -3.80
CA ALA A 110 -17.53 14.74 -4.21
C ALA A 110 -17.34 16.11 -3.57
N TRP A 111 -18.39 16.92 -3.54
CA TRP A 111 -18.38 18.21 -2.87
C TRP A 111 -18.17 18.07 -1.37
N GLN A 112 -18.96 17.20 -0.72
CA GLN A 112 -18.90 16.99 0.72
C GLN A 112 -17.48 16.59 1.17
N TRP A 113 -16.90 15.61 0.50
CA TRP A 113 -15.59 15.08 0.87
C TRP A 113 -14.43 15.93 0.38
N GLY A 114 -14.54 16.50 -0.83
CA GLY A 114 -13.52 17.38 -1.39
C GLY A 114 -13.33 18.67 -0.60
N MET A 115 -14.41 19.19 -0.01
CA MET A 115 -14.39 20.40 0.81
C MET A 115 -14.10 20.10 2.29
N SER A 116 -13.90 18.83 2.67
CA SER A 116 -13.64 18.43 4.05
C SER A 116 -12.30 18.97 4.55
N SER A 117 -12.28 19.42 5.80
CA SER A 117 -11.06 19.87 6.50
C SER A 117 -10.34 18.75 7.26
N ARG A 118 -10.81 17.50 7.12
CA ARG A 118 -10.20 16.35 7.80
C ARG A 118 -8.78 16.11 7.31
N GLY A 119 -7.92 15.64 8.22
CA GLY A 119 -6.52 15.36 7.90
C GLY A 119 -6.33 14.27 6.85
N TYR A 120 -5.20 14.30 6.17
CA TYR A 120 -4.86 13.41 5.05
C TYR A 120 -4.99 11.92 5.40
N TRP A 121 -4.49 11.52 6.56
CA TRP A 121 -4.51 10.12 6.99
C TRP A 121 -5.92 9.62 7.28
N ARG A 122 -6.75 10.48 7.85
CA ARG A 122 -8.16 10.17 8.13
C ARG A 122 -8.96 10.02 6.85
N ILE A 123 -8.80 10.97 5.91
CA ILE A 123 -9.46 10.93 4.61
C ILE A 123 -9.03 9.69 3.81
N ALA A 124 -7.77 9.30 3.90
CA ALA A 124 -7.24 8.14 3.20
C ALA A 124 -7.94 6.82 3.58
N LYS A 125 -8.55 6.75 4.76
CA LYS A 125 -9.34 5.60 5.22
C LYS A 125 -10.83 5.71 4.84
N SER A 126 -11.29 6.86 4.37
CA SER A 126 -12.72 7.09 4.12
C SER A 126 -13.27 6.17 3.04
N PRO A 127 -14.58 5.81 3.11
CA PRO A 127 -15.22 5.03 2.06
C PRO A 127 -15.12 5.69 0.68
N ILE A 128 -15.15 7.01 0.64
CA ILE A 128 -15.05 7.76 -0.62
C ILE A 128 -13.70 7.54 -1.30
N LEU A 129 -12.58 7.60 -0.56
CA LEU A 129 -11.27 7.35 -1.16
C LEU A 129 -11.04 5.88 -1.48
N HIS A 130 -11.62 4.96 -0.72
CA HIS A 130 -11.61 3.54 -1.11
C HIS A 130 -12.31 3.34 -2.46
N ARG A 131 -13.43 4.04 -2.68
CA ARG A 131 -14.19 3.96 -3.92
C ARG A 131 -13.50 4.65 -5.09
N ALA A 132 -12.97 5.85 -4.87
CA ALA A 132 -12.31 6.65 -5.91
C ALA A 132 -10.94 6.11 -6.28
N LEU A 133 -10.18 5.61 -5.29
CA LEU A 133 -8.81 5.12 -5.44
C LEU A 133 -8.71 3.65 -4.98
N PRO A 134 -9.41 2.73 -5.66
CA PRO A 134 -9.37 1.31 -5.31
C PRO A 134 -8.02 0.67 -5.69
N THR A 135 -7.83 -0.57 -5.32
CA THR A 135 -6.63 -1.34 -5.68
C THR A 135 -6.35 -1.29 -7.18
N SER A 136 -7.39 -1.45 -8.01
CA SER A 136 -7.28 -1.43 -9.47
C SER A 136 -6.72 -0.11 -10.00
N TYR A 137 -7.10 1.01 -9.40
CA TYR A 137 -6.57 2.33 -9.76
C TYR A 137 -5.04 2.35 -9.69
N TRP A 138 -4.50 1.83 -8.59
CA TRP A 138 -3.05 1.79 -8.37
C TRP A 138 -2.36 0.77 -9.26
N GLN A 139 -2.98 -0.40 -9.45
CA GLN A 139 -2.44 -1.45 -10.32
C GLN A 139 -2.36 -0.99 -11.78
N GLU A 140 -3.36 -0.28 -12.26
CA GLU A 140 -3.37 0.33 -13.60
C GLU A 140 -2.22 1.32 -13.80
N ARG A 141 -1.77 1.95 -12.72
CA ARG A 141 -0.64 2.87 -12.72
C ARG A 141 0.70 2.20 -12.42
N GLY A 142 0.69 0.88 -12.41
CA GLY A 142 1.91 0.09 -12.29
C GLY A 142 2.37 -0.19 -10.86
N VAL A 143 1.56 0.09 -9.85
CA VAL A 143 1.94 -0.22 -8.45
C VAL A 143 1.93 -1.73 -8.22
N VAL A 144 3.02 -2.25 -7.69
CA VAL A 144 3.17 -3.65 -7.29
C VAL A 144 2.93 -3.77 -5.79
N PHE A 145 1.95 -4.59 -5.41
CA PHE A 145 1.64 -4.86 -4.01
C PHE A 145 2.30 -6.16 -3.55
N PHE A 146 2.43 -6.32 -2.24
CA PHE A 146 3.15 -7.45 -1.63
C PHE A 146 2.48 -8.80 -1.91
N HIS A 147 1.18 -8.91 -1.64
CA HIS A 147 0.47 -10.18 -1.81
C HIS A 147 0.49 -10.66 -3.26
N PRO A 148 0.16 -9.86 -4.27
CA PRO A 148 0.25 -10.30 -5.66
C PRO A 148 1.67 -10.68 -6.07
N ALA A 149 2.69 -9.98 -5.61
CA ALA A 149 4.09 -10.31 -5.89
C ALA A 149 4.46 -11.66 -5.27
N TRP A 150 4.04 -11.92 -4.04
CA TRP A 150 4.23 -13.22 -3.40
C TRP A 150 3.54 -14.34 -4.16
N ALA A 151 2.29 -14.13 -4.57
CA ALA A 151 1.51 -15.12 -5.31
C ALA A 151 2.16 -15.49 -6.64
N ARG A 152 2.80 -14.54 -7.33
CA ARG A 152 3.53 -14.80 -8.57
C ARG A 152 4.68 -15.77 -8.37
N PHE A 153 5.44 -15.65 -7.28
CA PHE A 153 6.51 -16.58 -6.98
C PHE A 153 6.01 -18.00 -6.70
N ARG A 154 4.76 -18.14 -6.26
CA ARG A 154 4.15 -19.44 -5.97
C ARG A 154 3.66 -20.17 -7.22
N THR A 155 3.40 -19.46 -8.31
CA THR A 155 2.87 -20.01 -9.56
C THR A 155 3.94 -20.29 -10.60
N THR A 156 5.18 -19.91 -10.33
CA THR A 156 6.30 -20.15 -11.26
C THR A 156 7.19 -21.33 -10.86
#